data_09aa7becfde23280f8e7d156c663f16d
#
_entry.id   09aa7becfde23280f8e7d156c663f16d
#
_cell.length_a   1.000
_cell.length_b   1.000
_cell.length_c   1.000
_cell.angle_alpha   90.00
_cell.angle_beta   90.00
_cell.angle_gamma   90.00
#
_symmetry.space_group_name_H-M   'P 1'
#
loop_
_entity.id
_entity.type
_entity.pdbx_description
1 polymer ?
#
loop_
_entity_poly.entity_id
_entity_poly.type
_entity_poly.pdbx_seq_one_letter_code
_entity_poly.pdbx_strand_id
1 'polypeptide(L)'
;MTARWIAVAALALAGCALSSKATPLELHYFSAEPPAAAEAAPRAPAGDAPRLRLGAVTAADYLRYRIVHRDSAWSVDPYETLRWAEPPREYVRRALIRALFDSGALAQVVGGAAPALDVEVTAFEEVVRPGGHAGRVQLTYRLHDDQVVIARGTVTAERPARGSGMDAVVAAIGAAMDEASAELAGRVVPRLRAPAEPADASPSPRTGG
;
A
#
# COMPACT_ATOMS: atom_id res chain seq x y z
N MET A 1 -62.54 12.09 32.65
CA MET A 1 -61.17 12.65 32.44
C MET A 1 -60.04 11.65 32.71
N THR A 2 -60.25 10.55 33.37
CA THR A 2 -59.25 9.56 33.76
C THR A 2 -58.73 8.67 32.64
N ALA A 3 -59.54 8.37 31.61
CA ALA A 3 -59.16 7.47 30.49
C ALA A 3 -58.07 8.05 29.56
N ARG A 4 -57.99 9.38 29.46
CA ARG A 4 -56.98 10.04 28.59
C ARG A 4 -55.58 10.01 29.19
N TRP A 5 -55.44 9.97 30.49
CA TRP A 5 -54.15 9.89 31.18
C TRP A 5 -53.53 8.50 31.15
N ILE A 6 -54.37 7.45 31.10
CA ILE A 6 -53.94 6.06 31.02
C ILE A 6 -53.34 5.77 29.62
N ALA A 7 -53.92 6.35 28.55
CA ALA A 7 -53.42 6.17 27.19
C ALA A 7 -52.04 6.83 26.94
N VAL A 8 -51.80 8.00 27.58
CA VAL A 8 -50.49 8.69 27.47
C VAL A 8 -49.41 7.96 28.25
N ALA A 9 -49.73 7.38 29.42
CA ALA A 9 -48.79 6.58 30.21
C ALA A 9 -48.39 5.26 29.48
N ALA A 10 -49.30 4.62 28.75
CA ALA A 10 -49.01 3.42 27.97
C ALA A 10 -48.09 3.67 26.76
N LEU A 11 -48.18 4.84 26.13
CA LEU A 11 -47.26 5.22 25.03
C LEU A 11 -45.84 5.51 25.52
N ALA A 12 -45.66 6.01 26.74
CA ALA A 12 -44.35 6.30 27.27
C ALA A 12 -43.54 5.04 27.66
N LEU A 13 -44.21 3.92 27.97
CA LEU A 13 -43.53 2.64 28.25
C LEU A 13 -43.12 1.86 26.98
N ALA A 14 -43.70 2.14 25.82
CA ALA A 14 -43.33 1.47 24.57
C ALA A 14 -42.00 1.99 23.98
N GLY A 15 -41.52 3.16 24.42
CA GLY A 15 -40.26 3.75 23.95
C GLY A 15 -39.00 3.08 24.44
N CYS A 16 -39.04 2.34 25.55
CA CYS A 16 -37.87 1.67 26.11
C CYS A 16 -37.54 0.29 25.48
N ALA A 17 -38.44 -0.29 24.71
CA ALA A 17 -38.23 -1.61 24.11
C ALA A 17 -37.40 -1.58 22.81
N LEU A 18 -37.13 -0.38 22.25
CA LEU A 18 -36.29 -0.19 21.06
C LEU A 18 -34.82 0.05 21.36
N SER A 19 -34.41 0.02 22.63
CA SER A 19 -32.97 0.05 22.97
C SER A 19 -32.40 -1.36 22.71
N SER A 20 -32.20 -1.69 21.43
CA SER A 20 -31.39 -2.83 21.02
C SER A 20 -30.02 -2.70 21.68
N LYS A 21 -29.69 -3.55 22.63
CA LYS A 21 -28.34 -3.71 23.15
C LYS A 21 -27.48 -4.31 22.01
N ALA A 22 -27.04 -3.46 21.10
CA ALA A 22 -26.02 -3.87 20.14
C ALA A 22 -24.79 -4.31 20.94
N THR A 23 -24.40 -5.56 20.82
CA THR A 23 -23.14 -6.04 21.39
C THR A 23 -22.02 -5.20 20.75
N PRO A 24 -21.17 -4.53 21.54
CA PRO A 24 -20.07 -3.77 20.98
C PRO A 24 -19.22 -4.66 20.07
N LEU A 25 -18.92 -4.17 18.87
CA LEU A 25 -18.05 -4.87 17.94
C LEU A 25 -16.62 -4.76 18.46
N GLU A 26 -16.00 -5.89 18.79
CA GLU A 26 -14.61 -5.93 19.23
C GLU A 26 -13.70 -5.84 18.00
N LEU A 27 -12.90 -4.76 17.90
CA LEU A 27 -11.96 -4.55 16.82
C LEU A 27 -10.58 -5.07 17.19
N HIS A 28 -9.97 -5.83 16.27
CA HIS A 28 -8.62 -6.33 16.40
C HIS A 28 -7.71 -5.60 15.42
N TYR A 29 -6.58 -5.09 15.92
CA TYR A 29 -5.63 -4.30 15.15
C TYR A 29 -4.35 -5.10 14.88
N PHE A 30 -3.88 -5.04 13.63
CA PHE A 30 -2.70 -5.73 13.14
C PHE A 30 -1.73 -4.74 12.51
N SER A 31 -0.44 -5.06 12.56
CA SER A 31 0.63 -4.33 11.88
C SER A 31 1.25 -5.25 10.81
N ALA A 32 1.41 -4.72 9.60
CA ALA A 32 2.11 -5.45 8.53
C ALA A 32 3.64 -5.44 8.71
N GLU A 33 4.14 -4.67 9.66
CA GLU A 33 5.55 -4.64 10.04
C GLU A 33 5.70 -5.28 11.43
N PRO A 34 6.66 -6.24 11.60
CA PRO A 34 6.98 -6.74 12.92
C PRO A 34 7.52 -5.61 13.80
N PRO A 35 7.43 -5.72 15.12
CA PRO A 35 8.12 -4.78 16.01
C PRO A 35 9.59 -4.70 15.58
N ALA A 36 10.09 -3.49 15.40
CA ALA A 36 11.42 -3.25 14.86
C ALA A 36 12.48 -4.04 15.67
N ALA A 37 13.03 -5.09 15.06
CA ALA A 37 14.35 -5.54 15.44
C ALA A 37 15.31 -4.38 15.12
N ALA A 38 16.34 -4.16 15.95
CA ALA A 38 17.31 -3.09 15.72
C ALA A 38 17.79 -3.13 14.26
N GLU A 39 17.22 -2.26 13.42
CA GLU A 39 17.57 -2.17 12.02
C GLU A 39 19.01 -1.66 11.91
N ALA A 40 19.77 -2.25 11.00
CA ALA A 40 21.10 -1.72 10.69
C ALA A 40 20.94 -0.26 10.21
N ALA A 41 21.79 0.63 10.71
CA ALA A 41 21.74 2.02 10.28
C ALA A 41 21.87 2.12 8.74
N PRO A 42 21.05 2.97 8.08
CA PRO A 42 21.14 3.18 6.65
C PRO A 42 22.58 3.55 6.24
N ARG A 43 23.03 2.97 5.12
CA ARG A 43 24.35 3.30 4.57
C ARG A 43 24.29 4.68 3.92
N ALA A 44 25.28 5.52 4.20
CA ALA A 44 25.41 6.79 3.50
C ALA A 44 25.52 6.57 1.97
N PRO A 45 24.83 7.38 1.14
CA PRO A 45 24.92 7.26 -0.31
C PRO A 45 26.34 7.57 -0.79
N ALA A 46 26.78 6.89 -1.86
CA ALA A 46 28.02 7.24 -2.55
C ALA A 46 27.92 8.69 -3.10
N GLY A 47 29.07 9.39 -3.21
CA GLY A 47 29.05 10.79 -3.65
C GLY A 47 28.46 11.03 -5.04
N ASP A 48 28.49 9.99 -5.90
CA ASP A 48 27.93 9.96 -7.25
C ASP A 48 26.59 9.22 -7.34
N ALA A 49 25.98 8.84 -6.21
CA ALA A 49 24.72 8.13 -6.19
C ALA A 49 23.61 8.96 -6.86
N PRO A 50 22.84 8.38 -7.79
CA PRO A 50 21.71 9.07 -8.41
C PRO A 50 20.73 9.59 -7.36
N ARG A 51 20.22 10.79 -7.59
CA ARG A 51 19.26 11.45 -6.70
C ARG A 51 17.84 11.02 -7.05
N LEU A 52 17.03 10.72 -6.03
CA LEU A 52 15.63 10.36 -6.19
C LEU A 52 14.80 11.02 -5.09
N ARG A 53 13.64 11.54 -5.47
CA ARG A 53 12.60 11.98 -4.56
C ARG A 53 11.51 10.91 -4.48
N LEU A 54 11.22 10.37 -3.30
CA LEU A 54 10.01 9.60 -3.09
C LEU A 54 8.83 10.57 -3.04
N GLY A 55 8.02 10.56 -4.09
CA GLY A 55 6.87 11.41 -4.28
C GLY A 55 5.64 10.94 -3.49
N ALA A 56 4.46 10.98 -4.13
CA ALA A 56 3.23 10.53 -3.52
C ALA A 56 3.22 9.00 -3.37
N VAL A 57 2.89 8.53 -2.17
CA VAL A 57 2.51 7.13 -1.94
C VAL A 57 1.03 7.14 -1.56
N THR A 58 0.19 6.68 -2.48
CA THR A 58 -1.27 6.62 -2.34
C THR A 58 -1.74 5.17 -2.25
N ALA A 59 -3.02 4.97 -2.01
CA ALA A 59 -3.63 3.65 -2.07
C ALA A 59 -5.03 3.76 -2.69
N ALA A 60 -5.49 2.68 -3.31
CA ALA A 60 -6.85 2.56 -3.79
C ALA A 60 -7.85 2.82 -2.66
N ASP A 61 -9.00 3.43 -2.95
CA ASP A 61 -9.95 3.93 -1.96
C ASP A 61 -10.47 2.88 -0.98
N TYR A 62 -10.51 1.63 -1.38
CA TYR A 62 -10.94 0.53 -0.51
C TYR A 62 -9.83 0.08 0.47
N LEU A 63 -8.57 0.42 0.23
CA LEU A 63 -7.41 0.09 1.06
C LEU A 63 -7.19 1.15 2.15
N ARG A 64 -8.03 1.12 3.17
CA ARG A 64 -7.93 2.04 4.32
C ARG A 64 -7.46 1.26 5.57
N TYR A 65 -8.28 1.27 6.61
CA TYR A 65 -7.96 0.59 7.86
C TYR A 65 -8.49 -0.85 7.94
N ARG A 66 -9.45 -1.24 7.07
CA ARG A 66 -9.97 -2.60 7.09
C ARG A 66 -9.00 -3.54 6.37
N ILE A 67 -8.73 -4.69 6.99
CA ILE A 67 -8.09 -5.80 6.29
C ILE A 67 -9.11 -6.33 5.30
N VAL A 68 -8.66 -6.58 4.08
CA VAL A 68 -9.50 -7.08 2.99
C VAL A 68 -9.01 -8.45 2.54
N HIS A 69 -9.93 -9.27 2.06
CA HIS A 69 -9.63 -10.56 1.46
C HIS A 69 -10.24 -10.67 0.07
N ARG A 70 -9.63 -11.52 -0.74
CA ARG A 70 -10.06 -11.86 -2.08
C ARG A 70 -10.19 -13.36 -2.21
N ASP A 71 -11.38 -13.85 -2.50
CA ASP A 71 -11.71 -15.26 -2.74
C ASP A 71 -11.92 -15.58 -4.23
N SER A 72 -12.09 -14.57 -5.06
CA SER A 72 -12.27 -14.68 -6.50
C SER A 72 -11.55 -13.57 -7.26
N ALA A 73 -11.50 -13.67 -8.59
CA ALA A 73 -10.90 -12.63 -9.42
C ALA A 73 -11.62 -11.26 -9.33
N TRP A 74 -12.89 -11.28 -8.95
CA TRP A 74 -13.79 -10.13 -9.07
C TRP A 74 -14.28 -9.57 -7.73
N SER A 75 -14.11 -10.32 -6.61
CA SER A 75 -14.60 -9.93 -5.29
C SER A 75 -13.46 -9.56 -4.38
N VAL A 76 -13.63 -8.44 -3.68
CA VAL A 76 -12.77 -7.98 -2.57
C VAL A 76 -13.69 -7.58 -1.44
N ASP A 77 -13.60 -8.28 -0.32
CA ASP A 77 -14.47 -8.07 0.82
C ASP A 77 -13.67 -7.65 2.06
N PRO A 78 -14.14 -6.65 2.81
CA PRO A 78 -13.49 -6.24 4.04
C PRO A 78 -13.90 -7.13 5.21
N TYR A 79 -12.97 -7.49 6.08
CA TYR A 79 -13.29 -8.07 7.38
C TYR A 79 -14.05 -7.08 8.26
N GLU A 80 -15.07 -7.55 8.98
CA GLU A 80 -15.90 -6.69 9.82
C GLU A 80 -15.13 -6.14 11.03
N THR A 81 -14.26 -6.94 11.64
CA THR A 81 -13.62 -6.64 12.92
C THR A 81 -12.11 -6.43 12.81
N LEU A 82 -11.47 -6.83 11.70
CA LEU A 82 -10.02 -6.79 11.57
C LEU A 82 -9.57 -5.49 10.93
N ARG A 83 -8.56 -4.86 11.53
CA ARG A 83 -8.07 -3.53 11.13
C ARG A 83 -6.56 -3.52 11.04
N TRP A 84 -6.05 -2.76 10.10
CA TRP A 84 -4.68 -2.29 10.14
C TRP A 84 -4.52 -1.23 11.23
N ALA A 85 -3.41 -1.23 11.95
CA ALA A 85 -3.06 -0.17 12.91
C ALA A 85 -2.83 1.17 12.19
N GLU A 86 -2.32 1.11 10.95
CA GLU A 86 -2.11 2.25 10.05
C GLU A 86 -2.62 1.91 8.65
N PRO A 87 -2.94 2.92 7.80
CA PRO A 87 -3.31 2.65 6.41
C PRO A 87 -2.17 1.97 5.63
N PRO A 88 -2.44 1.03 4.70
CA PRO A 88 -1.43 0.32 3.92
C PRO A 88 -0.37 1.20 3.26
N ARG A 89 -0.74 2.41 2.78
CA ARG A 89 0.21 3.35 2.17
C ARG A 89 1.37 3.74 3.10
N GLU A 90 1.13 3.77 4.42
CA GLU A 90 2.18 4.16 5.38
C GLU A 90 3.21 3.03 5.54
N TYR A 91 2.77 1.79 5.62
CA TYR A 91 3.67 0.62 5.61
C TYR A 91 4.50 0.57 4.32
N VAL A 92 3.84 0.70 3.16
CA VAL A 92 4.50 0.68 1.85
C VAL A 92 5.48 1.84 1.71
N ARG A 93 5.15 3.05 2.20
CA ARG A 93 6.08 4.18 2.19
C ARG A 93 7.38 3.86 2.93
N ARG A 94 7.30 3.26 4.12
CA ARG A 94 8.47 2.87 4.90
C ARG A 94 9.26 1.75 4.22
N ALA A 95 8.58 0.74 3.69
CA ALA A 95 9.22 -0.34 2.95
C ALA A 95 9.97 0.18 1.70
N LEU A 96 9.38 1.14 0.97
CA LEU A 96 10.03 1.79 -0.17
C LEU A 96 11.25 2.62 0.24
N ILE A 97 11.19 3.34 1.36
CA ILE A 97 12.35 4.08 1.87
C ILE A 97 13.50 3.11 2.14
N ARG A 98 13.24 2.01 2.84
CA ARG A 98 14.25 0.96 3.09
C ARG A 98 14.82 0.39 1.79
N ALA A 99 13.94 -0.04 0.90
CA ALA A 99 14.36 -0.69 -0.35
C ALA A 99 15.16 0.21 -1.29
N LEU A 100 14.85 1.51 -1.34
CA LEU A 100 15.48 2.46 -2.25
C LEU A 100 16.75 3.08 -1.70
N PHE A 101 16.81 3.36 -0.39
CA PHE A 101 17.84 4.26 0.15
C PHE A 101 18.78 3.60 1.16
N ASP A 102 18.37 2.58 1.93
CA ASP A 102 19.19 2.02 3.02
C ASP A 102 20.48 1.36 2.52
N SER A 103 20.49 0.88 1.28
CA SER A 103 21.71 0.35 0.65
C SER A 103 22.74 1.42 0.27
N GLY A 104 22.36 2.69 0.24
CA GLY A 104 23.17 3.80 -0.25
C GLY A 104 23.28 3.83 -1.79
N ALA A 105 22.52 3.01 -2.51
CA ALA A 105 22.53 2.96 -3.97
C ALA A 105 21.91 4.21 -4.63
N LEU A 106 21.05 4.91 -3.90
CA LEU A 106 20.43 6.18 -4.28
C LEU A 106 20.58 7.20 -3.16
N ALA A 107 20.67 8.47 -3.53
CA ALA A 107 20.61 9.60 -2.59
C ALA A 107 19.17 10.11 -2.50
N GLN A 108 18.58 9.99 -1.30
CA GLN A 108 17.25 10.54 -1.04
C GLN A 108 17.30 12.07 -1.01
N VAL A 109 16.38 12.71 -1.74
CA VAL A 109 16.21 14.16 -1.69
C VAL A 109 14.74 14.52 -1.47
N VAL A 110 14.49 15.65 -0.81
CA VAL A 110 13.13 16.12 -0.52
C VAL A 110 12.65 17.21 -1.48
N GLY A 111 13.56 17.76 -2.29
CA GLY A 111 13.25 18.83 -3.24
C GLY A 111 14.36 19.03 -4.28
N GLY A 112 14.19 20.05 -5.13
CA GLY A 112 15.14 20.37 -6.20
C GLY A 112 14.89 19.54 -7.47
N ALA A 113 15.73 19.77 -8.49
CA ALA A 113 15.65 19.07 -9.78
C ALA A 113 16.17 17.63 -9.65
N ALA A 114 15.31 16.73 -9.23
CA ALA A 114 15.57 15.30 -9.16
C ALA A 114 14.32 14.54 -9.58
N PRO A 115 14.45 13.40 -10.28
CA PRO A 115 13.30 12.55 -10.60
C PRO A 115 12.49 12.21 -9.36
N ALA A 116 11.17 12.09 -9.55
CA ALA A 116 10.22 11.70 -8.52
C ALA A 116 9.65 10.31 -8.83
N LEU A 117 9.46 9.52 -7.79
CA LEU A 117 8.79 8.23 -7.85
C LEU A 117 7.46 8.33 -7.13
N ASP A 118 6.36 8.31 -7.87
CA ASP A 118 5.01 8.17 -7.33
C ASP A 118 4.62 6.69 -7.33
N VAL A 119 3.94 6.26 -6.27
CA VAL A 119 3.50 4.88 -6.10
C VAL A 119 2.05 4.83 -5.62
N GLU A 120 1.26 3.96 -6.21
CA GLU A 120 -0.08 3.63 -5.76
C GLU A 120 -0.15 2.17 -5.32
N VAL A 121 -0.63 1.93 -4.11
CA VAL A 121 -0.93 0.59 -3.60
C VAL A 121 -2.29 0.17 -4.17
N THR A 122 -2.29 -0.75 -5.11
CA THR A 122 -3.51 -1.23 -5.79
C THR A 122 -4.03 -2.54 -5.24
N ALA A 123 -3.21 -3.31 -4.48
CA ALA A 123 -3.63 -4.42 -3.66
C ALA A 123 -2.77 -4.51 -2.39
N PHE A 124 -3.40 -4.82 -1.27
CA PHE A 124 -2.79 -5.08 0.03
C PHE A 124 -3.77 -5.96 0.80
N GLU A 125 -3.77 -7.25 0.49
CA GLU A 125 -4.90 -8.11 0.76
C GLU A 125 -4.50 -9.55 1.05
N GLU A 126 -5.38 -10.27 1.73
CA GLU A 126 -5.37 -11.71 1.78
C GLU A 126 -5.95 -12.29 0.48
N VAL A 127 -5.34 -13.34 -0.03
CA VAL A 127 -5.88 -14.16 -1.12
C VAL A 127 -6.29 -15.51 -0.53
N VAL A 128 -7.59 -15.82 -0.63
CA VAL A 128 -8.16 -17.09 -0.14
C VAL A 128 -8.29 -18.06 -1.31
N ARG A 129 -7.75 -19.27 -1.14
CA ARG A 129 -7.80 -20.32 -2.17
C ARG A 129 -8.15 -21.66 -1.54
N PRO A 130 -8.62 -22.64 -2.33
CA PRO A 130 -8.92 -23.99 -1.82
C PRO A 130 -7.72 -24.67 -1.10
N GLY A 131 -6.50 -24.26 -1.38
CA GLY A 131 -5.27 -24.82 -0.80
C GLY A 131 -4.66 -24.01 0.34
N GLY A 132 -5.27 -22.90 0.75
CA GLY A 132 -4.75 -22.06 1.83
C GLY A 132 -4.85 -20.56 1.55
N HIS A 133 -4.14 -19.81 2.36
CA HIS A 133 -4.16 -18.35 2.36
C HIS A 133 -2.82 -17.79 1.89
N ALA A 134 -2.83 -16.64 1.28
CA ALA A 134 -1.63 -15.90 0.89
C ALA A 134 -1.80 -14.40 1.15
N GLY A 135 -0.70 -13.70 1.39
CA GLY A 135 -0.66 -12.25 1.37
C GLY A 135 -0.24 -11.76 -0.01
N ARG A 136 -0.97 -10.79 -0.57
CA ARG A 136 -0.67 -10.16 -1.85
C ARG A 136 -0.52 -8.66 -1.72
N VAL A 137 0.54 -8.12 -2.34
CA VAL A 137 0.76 -6.68 -2.48
C VAL A 137 1.02 -6.37 -3.95
N GLN A 138 0.34 -5.35 -4.46
CA GLN A 138 0.52 -4.83 -5.81
C GLN A 138 0.75 -3.32 -5.76
N LEU A 139 1.82 -2.88 -6.42
CA LEU A 139 2.24 -1.50 -6.49
C LEU A 139 2.30 -1.06 -7.95
N THR A 140 1.57 -0.01 -8.29
CA THR A 140 1.71 0.67 -9.57
C THR A 140 2.58 1.90 -9.36
N TYR A 141 3.58 2.11 -10.21
CA TYR A 141 4.54 3.19 -10.04
C TYR A 141 4.73 4.01 -11.31
N ARG A 142 5.14 5.26 -11.11
CA ARG A 142 5.55 6.20 -12.13
C ARG A 142 6.80 6.94 -11.65
N LEU A 143 7.90 6.72 -12.37
CA LEU A 143 9.14 7.48 -12.24
C LEU A 143 9.13 8.58 -13.30
N HIS A 144 9.28 9.81 -12.92
CA HIS A 144 9.22 10.96 -13.81
C HIS A 144 10.13 12.10 -13.33
N ASP A 145 10.52 12.96 -14.22
CA ASP A 145 11.01 14.29 -13.93
C ASP A 145 9.90 15.34 -14.17
N ASP A 146 10.26 16.61 -14.24
CA ASP A 146 9.28 17.69 -14.41
C ASP A 146 8.65 17.73 -15.84
N GLN A 147 9.17 16.96 -16.80
CA GLN A 147 8.75 17.02 -18.20
C GLN A 147 8.30 15.66 -18.75
N VAL A 148 8.97 14.58 -18.40
CA VAL A 148 8.74 13.26 -19.00
C VAL A 148 8.58 12.15 -17.98
N VAL A 149 7.83 11.12 -18.37
CA VAL A 149 7.77 9.85 -17.64
C VAL A 149 8.95 8.99 -18.08
N ILE A 150 9.89 8.76 -17.16
CA ILE A 150 11.10 7.96 -17.37
C ILE A 150 10.76 6.46 -17.39
N ALA A 151 9.90 6.04 -16.45
CA ALA A 151 9.44 4.66 -16.37
C ALA A 151 8.08 4.58 -15.66
N ARG A 152 7.30 3.57 -16.00
CA ARG A 152 6.06 3.21 -15.29
C ARG A 152 5.86 1.72 -15.35
N GLY A 153 5.10 1.19 -14.41
CA GLY A 153 4.78 -0.24 -14.38
C GLY A 153 4.05 -0.67 -13.14
N THR A 154 3.84 -1.96 -13.02
CA THR A 154 3.23 -2.60 -11.87
C THR A 154 4.15 -3.72 -11.40
N VAL A 155 4.32 -3.85 -10.10
CA VAL A 155 4.93 -4.99 -9.43
C VAL A 155 3.90 -5.68 -8.57
N THR A 156 3.97 -7.00 -8.51
CA THR A 156 3.04 -7.80 -7.69
C THR A 156 3.82 -8.89 -7.01
N ALA A 157 3.75 -8.94 -5.70
CA ALA A 157 4.29 -10.04 -4.91
C ALA A 157 3.18 -10.77 -4.17
N GLU A 158 3.32 -12.08 -4.05
CA GLU A 158 2.39 -12.93 -3.31
C GLU A 158 3.18 -13.94 -2.50
N ARG A 159 2.86 -14.07 -1.20
CA ARG A 159 3.51 -14.98 -0.27
C ARG A 159 2.49 -15.87 0.42
N PRO A 160 2.70 -17.20 0.46
CA PRO A 160 1.80 -18.10 1.16
C PRO A 160 1.86 -17.83 2.67
N ALA A 161 0.71 -17.83 3.33
CA ALA A 161 0.61 -17.77 4.78
C ALA A 161 1.05 -19.12 5.37
N ARG A 162 1.93 -19.08 6.38
CA ARG A 162 2.41 -20.28 7.07
C ARG A 162 1.52 -20.60 8.27
N GLY A 163 0.25 -20.90 8.02
CA GLY A 163 -0.77 -21.17 9.01
C GLY A 163 -2.13 -20.63 8.60
N SER A 164 -3.16 -20.88 9.40
CA SER A 164 -4.56 -20.51 9.14
C SER A 164 -5.02 -19.27 9.92
N GLY A 165 -4.20 -18.75 10.84
CA GLY A 165 -4.56 -17.59 11.64
C GLY A 165 -4.25 -16.26 10.94
N MET A 166 -4.91 -15.18 11.36
CA MET A 166 -4.70 -13.84 10.80
C MET A 166 -3.26 -13.36 10.97
N ASP A 167 -2.56 -13.72 12.04
CA ASP A 167 -1.14 -13.39 12.22
C ASP A 167 -0.28 -13.95 11.09
N ALA A 168 -0.56 -15.19 10.64
CA ALA A 168 0.17 -15.79 9.52
C ALA A 168 -0.13 -15.09 8.19
N VAL A 169 -1.37 -14.64 7.99
CA VAL A 169 -1.79 -13.86 6.82
C VAL A 169 -1.12 -12.49 6.82
N VAL A 170 -1.14 -11.81 7.96
CA VAL A 170 -0.50 -10.49 8.13
C VAL A 170 1.00 -10.57 7.89
N ALA A 171 1.67 -11.60 8.44
CA ALA A 171 3.09 -11.85 8.18
C ALA A 171 3.37 -12.11 6.69
N ALA A 172 2.47 -12.83 5.99
CA ALA A 172 2.60 -13.07 4.56
C ALA A 172 2.41 -11.79 3.74
N ILE A 173 1.47 -10.91 4.13
CA ILE A 173 1.28 -9.59 3.49
C ILE A 173 2.52 -8.72 3.71
N GLY A 174 3.09 -8.69 4.93
CA GLY A 174 4.34 -7.98 5.22
C GLY A 174 5.50 -8.45 4.35
N ALA A 175 5.69 -9.77 4.24
CA ALA A 175 6.73 -10.36 3.38
C ALA A 175 6.51 -10.05 1.88
N ALA A 176 5.25 -10.05 1.42
CA ALA A 176 4.90 -9.65 0.06
C ALA A 176 5.17 -8.14 -0.19
N MET A 177 4.93 -7.29 0.82
CA MET A 177 5.24 -5.86 0.76
C MET A 177 6.75 -5.60 0.60
N ASP A 178 7.56 -6.26 1.40
CA ASP A 178 9.02 -6.12 1.32
C ASP A 178 9.55 -6.59 -0.03
N GLU A 179 9.04 -7.72 -0.54
CA GLU A 179 9.40 -8.23 -1.86
C GLU A 179 8.98 -7.29 -2.99
N ALA A 180 7.73 -6.81 -2.99
CA ALA A 180 7.25 -5.87 -4.01
C ALA A 180 8.05 -4.57 -3.99
N SER A 181 8.41 -4.08 -2.80
CA SER A 181 9.23 -2.88 -2.64
C SER A 181 10.66 -3.08 -3.16
N ALA A 182 11.27 -4.23 -2.87
CA ALA A 182 12.60 -4.60 -3.38
C ALA A 182 12.59 -4.77 -4.91
N GLU A 183 11.58 -5.42 -5.46
CA GLU A 183 11.42 -5.58 -6.91
C GLU A 183 11.24 -4.23 -7.59
N LEU A 184 10.42 -3.33 -7.03
CA LEU A 184 10.24 -1.98 -7.54
C LEU A 184 11.57 -1.22 -7.53
N ALA A 185 12.33 -1.27 -6.44
CA ALA A 185 13.65 -0.65 -6.35
C ALA A 185 14.61 -1.23 -7.43
N GLY A 186 14.60 -2.54 -7.63
CA GLY A 186 15.38 -3.22 -8.68
C GLY A 186 15.02 -2.76 -10.10
N ARG A 187 13.81 -2.31 -10.34
CA ARG A 187 13.37 -1.74 -11.64
C ARG A 187 13.71 -0.26 -11.80
N VAL A 188 13.70 0.51 -10.72
CA VAL A 188 13.90 1.97 -10.72
C VAL A 188 15.38 2.33 -10.73
N VAL A 189 16.20 1.69 -9.89
CA VAL A 189 17.63 2.02 -9.74
C VAL A 189 18.41 2.00 -11.07
N PRO A 190 18.25 0.98 -11.94
CA PRO A 190 18.95 0.96 -13.23
C PRO A 190 18.52 2.09 -14.17
N ARG A 191 17.27 2.53 -14.11
CA ARG A 191 16.75 3.62 -14.95
C ARG A 191 17.36 4.98 -14.60
N LEU A 192 17.68 5.18 -13.32
CA LEU A 192 18.34 6.40 -12.85
C LEU A 192 19.85 6.42 -13.12
N ARG A 193 20.46 5.25 -13.38
CA ARG A 193 21.88 5.11 -13.69
C ARG A 193 22.16 5.12 -15.19
N ALA A 194 21.15 4.79 -16.01
CA ALA A 194 21.30 4.84 -17.47
C ALA A 194 21.52 6.29 -17.90
N PRO A 195 22.50 6.58 -18.80
CA PRO A 195 22.61 7.90 -19.44
C PRO A 195 21.27 8.23 -20.10
N ALA A 196 20.83 9.49 -20.00
CA ALA A 196 19.66 9.95 -20.74
C ALA A 196 19.86 9.63 -22.22
N GLU A 197 19.06 8.74 -22.77
CA GLU A 197 19.07 8.46 -24.21
C GLU A 197 18.67 9.75 -24.93
N PRO A 198 19.46 10.29 -25.83
CA PRO A 198 19.11 11.54 -26.52
C PRO A 198 17.78 11.35 -27.20
N ALA A 199 16.83 12.22 -26.90
CA ALA A 199 15.51 12.24 -27.53
C ALA A 199 15.73 12.21 -29.06
N ASP A 200 15.18 11.17 -29.69
CA ASP A 200 15.25 10.75 -31.07
C ASP A 200 15.46 11.95 -32.01
N ALA A 201 16.61 11.96 -32.68
CA ALA A 201 16.86 12.88 -33.78
C ALA A 201 15.88 12.50 -34.90
N SER A 202 14.79 13.24 -35.02
CA SER A 202 13.86 13.16 -36.13
C SER A 202 14.65 13.11 -37.42
N PRO A 203 14.42 12.13 -38.31
CA PRO A 203 15.12 12.10 -39.58
C PRO A 203 14.76 13.34 -40.38
N SER A 204 15.78 14.15 -40.70
CA SER A 204 15.64 15.29 -41.57
C SER A 204 14.95 14.89 -42.89
N PRO A 205 13.94 15.63 -43.36
CA PRO A 205 13.34 15.36 -44.64
C PRO A 205 14.41 15.49 -45.75
N ARG A 206 14.65 14.41 -46.49
CA ARG A 206 15.48 14.44 -47.68
C ARG A 206 14.82 15.37 -48.68
N THR A 207 15.41 16.52 -48.88
CA THR A 207 15.12 17.40 -50.01
C THR A 207 15.61 16.66 -51.28
N GLY A 208 14.68 16.05 -52.00
CA GLY A 208 14.93 15.57 -53.36
C GLY A 208 14.97 16.78 -54.31
N GLY A 209 16.09 16.94 -54.98
CA GLY A 209 16.23 17.77 -56.18
C GLY A 209 15.82 17.02 -57.43
#